data_66641bd352d3597ea557f407cb4237ce
#
_entry.id   66641bd352d3597ea557f407cb4237ce
#
_cell.length_a   1.000
_cell.length_b   1.000
_cell.length_c   1.000
_cell.angle_alpha   90.00
_cell.angle_beta   90.00
_cell.angle_gamma   90.00
#
_symmetry.space_group_name_H-M   'P 1'
#
loop_
_entity.id
_entity.type
_entity.pdbx_description
1 polymer ?
#
loop_
_entity_poly.entity_id
_entity_poly.type
_entity_poly.pdbx_seq_one_letter_code
_entity_poly.pdbx_strand_id
1 'polypeptide(L)'
;MKRTRKTSLAPRRTPAQPRAQQTVEDILTAATRVFQREGWGATTNRIAKVAGIGIGSLYEYFPNKRALLVALAERHVSLAESALARALSSDADTRTLLTAIQAAILESQRFPSHAVALIEDVPQIGSELRDRVAALRIRVLATLQARAENAGLDEPALRARAAFAAVGELTSRAMYEEPEQLDRLKQQFLAMALSRLE
;
A
#
# COMPACT_ATOMS: atom_id res chain seq x y z
N MET A 1 -3.23 -11.89 -40.49
CA MET A 1 -3.30 -10.81 -39.48
C MET A 1 -3.91 -11.37 -38.18
N LYS A 2 -3.09 -11.66 -37.16
CA LYS A 2 -3.58 -12.07 -35.83
C LYS A 2 -4.08 -10.81 -35.11
N ARG A 3 -5.38 -10.73 -34.84
CA ARG A 3 -5.97 -9.69 -33.98
C ARG A 3 -5.38 -9.86 -32.57
N THR A 4 -4.51 -8.97 -32.16
CA THR A 4 -4.07 -8.83 -30.76
C THR A 4 -5.31 -8.51 -29.93
N ARG A 5 -5.78 -9.48 -29.13
CA ARG A 5 -6.81 -9.27 -28.11
C ARG A 5 -6.25 -8.25 -27.14
N LYS A 6 -6.80 -7.04 -27.10
CA LYS A 6 -6.55 -6.06 -26.04
C LYS A 6 -6.90 -6.75 -24.71
N THR A 7 -5.89 -7.07 -23.93
CA THR A 7 -6.06 -7.69 -22.61
C THR A 7 -6.63 -6.63 -21.69
N SER A 8 -7.90 -6.73 -21.32
CA SER A 8 -8.51 -5.83 -20.34
C SER A 8 -7.80 -5.95 -18.99
N LEU A 9 -7.38 -4.83 -18.43
CA LEU A 9 -6.68 -4.72 -17.14
C LEU A 9 -7.62 -4.24 -16.04
N ALA A 10 -8.81 -3.75 -16.41
CA ALA A 10 -9.84 -3.36 -15.47
C ALA A 10 -10.69 -4.58 -15.06
N PRO A 11 -11.24 -4.59 -13.83
CA PRO A 11 -12.27 -5.54 -13.43
C PRO A 11 -13.41 -5.53 -14.44
N ARG A 12 -13.90 -6.71 -14.84
CA ARG A 12 -15.01 -6.81 -15.82
C ARG A 12 -16.34 -6.32 -15.27
N ARG A 13 -16.50 -6.32 -13.96
CA ARG A 13 -17.70 -5.86 -13.26
C ARG A 13 -17.28 -4.99 -12.07
N THR A 14 -17.83 -3.79 -12.00
CA THR A 14 -17.86 -3.02 -10.75
C THR A 14 -19.06 -3.55 -9.96
N PRO A 15 -18.87 -4.22 -8.82
CA PRO A 15 -19.96 -4.83 -8.10
C PRO A 15 -20.87 -3.75 -7.49
N ALA A 16 -22.10 -3.66 -7.98
CA ALA A 16 -23.11 -2.75 -7.43
C ALA A 16 -23.87 -3.35 -6.23
N GLN A 17 -23.82 -4.69 -6.06
CA GLN A 17 -24.52 -5.39 -4.99
C GLN A 17 -23.56 -5.76 -3.84
N PRO A 18 -23.98 -5.65 -2.56
CA PRO A 18 -23.14 -5.93 -1.39
C PRO A 18 -22.48 -7.32 -1.42
N ARG A 19 -23.21 -8.35 -1.88
CA ARG A 19 -22.69 -9.72 -2.00
C ARG A 19 -21.56 -9.82 -3.03
N ALA A 20 -21.66 -9.10 -4.14
CA ALA A 20 -20.63 -9.08 -5.16
C ALA A 20 -19.38 -8.30 -4.69
N GLN A 21 -19.57 -7.23 -3.90
CA GLN A 21 -18.46 -6.52 -3.26
C GLN A 21 -17.71 -7.43 -2.29
N GLN A 22 -18.44 -8.18 -1.45
CA GLN A 22 -17.83 -9.13 -0.53
C GLN A 22 -17.03 -10.20 -1.29
N THR A 23 -17.56 -10.72 -2.38
CA THR A 23 -16.84 -11.70 -3.21
C THR A 23 -15.51 -11.13 -3.75
N VAL A 24 -15.50 -9.88 -4.22
CA VAL A 24 -14.28 -9.20 -4.68
C VAL A 24 -13.27 -9.05 -3.53
N GLU A 25 -13.71 -8.63 -2.35
CA GLU A 25 -12.84 -8.52 -1.17
C GLU A 25 -12.26 -9.88 -0.74
N ASP A 26 -13.04 -10.94 -0.80
CA ASP A 26 -12.59 -12.31 -0.49
C ASP A 26 -11.53 -12.77 -1.50
N ILE A 27 -11.73 -12.50 -2.80
CA ILE A 27 -10.75 -12.77 -3.86
C ILE A 27 -9.45 -12.00 -3.61
N LEU A 28 -9.53 -10.69 -3.33
CA LEU A 28 -8.34 -9.86 -3.10
C LEU A 28 -7.59 -10.29 -1.83
N THR A 29 -8.30 -10.66 -0.78
CA THR A 29 -7.72 -11.17 0.46
C THR A 29 -7.01 -12.52 0.23
N ALA A 30 -7.63 -13.43 -0.50
CA ALA A 30 -7.02 -14.70 -0.89
C ALA A 30 -5.80 -14.48 -1.79
N ALA A 31 -5.90 -13.57 -2.75
CA ALA A 31 -4.81 -13.22 -3.65
C ALA A 31 -3.60 -12.68 -2.89
N THR A 32 -3.79 -11.77 -1.93
CA THR A 32 -2.70 -11.29 -1.07
C THR A 32 -1.96 -12.44 -0.39
N ARG A 33 -2.69 -13.36 0.24
CA ARG A 33 -2.11 -14.53 0.93
C ARG A 33 -1.33 -15.46 0.00
N VAL A 34 -1.88 -15.72 -1.20
CA VAL A 34 -1.25 -16.61 -2.18
C VAL A 34 0.00 -15.96 -2.77
N PHE A 35 -0.05 -14.68 -3.14
CA PHE A 35 1.11 -13.95 -3.65
C PHE A 35 2.24 -13.83 -2.62
N GLN A 36 1.91 -13.60 -1.35
CA GLN A 36 2.91 -13.55 -0.28
C GLN A 36 3.65 -14.88 -0.11
N ARG A 37 2.96 -16.01 -0.28
CA ARG A 37 3.54 -17.35 -0.09
C ARG A 37 4.25 -17.89 -1.34
N GLU A 38 3.67 -17.68 -2.50
CA GLU A 38 4.03 -18.36 -3.74
C GLU A 38 4.70 -17.41 -4.76
N GLY A 39 4.73 -16.10 -4.47
CA GLY A 39 5.34 -15.11 -5.35
C GLY A 39 4.81 -15.20 -6.78
N TRP A 40 5.74 -15.28 -7.74
CA TRP A 40 5.41 -15.44 -9.17
C TRP A 40 4.72 -16.77 -9.51
N GLY A 41 4.93 -17.82 -8.72
CA GLY A 41 4.26 -19.11 -8.86
C GLY A 41 2.75 -19.05 -8.56
N ALA A 42 2.26 -17.99 -7.93
CA ALA A 42 0.84 -17.80 -7.64
C ALA A 42 -0.01 -17.94 -8.92
N THR A 43 -1.04 -18.77 -8.86
CA THR A 43 -1.98 -19.00 -9.98
C THR A 43 -3.38 -18.55 -9.60
N THR A 44 -4.18 -18.14 -10.61
CA THR A 44 -5.60 -17.80 -10.40
C THR A 44 -6.41 -18.99 -9.88
N ASN A 45 -6.07 -20.21 -10.26
CA ASN A 45 -6.69 -21.43 -9.71
C ASN A 45 -6.43 -21.58 -8.21
N ARG A 46 -5.19 -21.32 -7.77
CA ARG A 46 -4.83 -21.36 -6.35
C ARG A 46 -5.57 -20.28 -5.57
N ILE A 47 -5.66 -19.08 -6.13
CA ILE A 47 -6.38 -17.95 -5.53
C ILE A 47 -7.87 -18.26 -5.41
N ALA A 48 -8.52 -18.76 -6.46
CA ALA A 48 -9.93 -19.17 -6.43
C ALA A 48 -10.19 -20.22 -5.34
N LYS A 49 -9.30 -21.24 -5.24
CA LYS A 49 -9.40 -22.26 -4.19
C LYS A 49 -9.30 -21.68 -2.78
N VAL A 50 -8.37 -20.73 -2.55
CA VAL A 50 -8.20 -20.08 -1.24
C VAL A 50 -9.36 -19.13 -0.92
N ALA A 51 -9.94 -18.48 -1.94
CA ALA A 51 -11.13 -17.65 -1.80
C ALA A 51 -12.43 -18.47 -1.61
N GLY A 52 -12.40 -19.79 -1.78
CA GLY A 52 -13.58 -20.64 -1.66
C GLY A 52 -14.59 -20.49 -2.82
N ILE A 53 -14.12 -20.06 -4.01
CA ILE A 53 -14.97 -19.84 -5.19
C ILE A 53 -14.53 -20.67 -6.39
N GLY A 54 -15.43 -20.84 -7.36
CA GLY A 54 -15.09 -21.45 -8.65
C GLY A 54 -14.19 -20.54 -9.48
N ILE A 55 -13.29 -21.14 -10.27
CA ILE A 55 -12.40 -20.39 -11.18
C ILE A 55 -13.18 -19.54 -12.19
N GLY A 56 -14.34 -20.02 -12.64
CA GLY A 56 -15.25 -19.25 -13.50
C GLY A 56 -15.69 -17.95 -12.85
N SER A 57 -16.09 -18.01 -11.58
CA SER A 57 -16.50 -16.81 -10.81
C SER A 57 -15.34 -15.84 -10.64
N LEU A 58 -14.10 -16.30 -10.43
CA LEU A 58 -12.94 -15.41 -10.38
C LEU A 58 -12.78 -14.66 -11.72
N TYR A 59 -12.90 -15.34 -12.86
CA TYR A 59 -12.76 -14.71 -14.17
C TYR A 59 -13.92 -13.80 -14.56
N GLU A 60 -15.08 -13.89 -13.91
CA GLU A 60 -16.16 -12.92 -14.04
C GLU A 60 -15.73 -11.53 -13.53
N TYR A 61 -14.95 -11.48 -12.45
CA TYR A 61 -14.45 -10.24 -11.85
C TYR A 61 -13.11 -9.82 -12.43
N PHE A 62 -12.15 -10.74 -12.54
CA PHE A 62 -10.77 -10.46 -12.94
C PHE A 62 -10.38 -11.27 -14.17
N PRO A 63 -10.30 -10.66 -15.37
CA PRO A 63 -10.09 -11.37 -16.62
C PRO A 63 -8.73 -12.10 -16.72
N ASN A 64 -7.79 -11.75 -15.86
CA ASN A 64 -6.45 -12.35 -15.82
C ASN A 64 -5.74 -12.00 -14.51
N LYS A 65 -4.58 -12.64 -14.26
CA LYS A 65 -3.74 -12.42 -13.08
C LYS A 65 -3.29 -10.95 -12.96
N ARG A 66 -3.03 -10.28 -14.06
CA ARG A 66 -2.57 -8.87 -14.08
C ARG A 66 -3.65 -7.91 -13.59
N ALA A 67 -4.91 -8.09 -14.03
CA ALA A 67 -6.04 -7.31 -13.53
C ALA A 67 -6.23 -7.46 -12.01
N LEU A 68 -5.99 -8.67 -11.49
CA LEU A 68 -6.04 -8.94 -10.07
C LEU A 68 -4.91 -8.22 -9.30
N LEU A 69 -3.69 -8.20 -9.85
CA LEU A 69 -2.56 -7.47 -9.25
C LEU A 69 -2.80 -5.96 -9.23
N VAL A 70 -3.35 -5.40 -10.31
CA VAL A 70 -3.73 -3.98 -10.37
C VAL A 70 -4.76 -3.65 -9.29
N ALA A 71 -5.82 -4.44 -9.18
CA ALA A 71 -6.84 -4.23 -8.16
C ALA A 71 -6.30 -4.35 -6.72
N LEU A 72 -5.32 -5.25 -6.50
CA LEU A 72 -4.61 -5.34 -5.23
C LEU A 72 -3.81 -4.06 -4.92
N ALA A 73 -3.08 -3.54 -5.91
CA ALA A 73 -2.31 -2.31 -5.72
C ALA A 73 -3.21 -1.11 -5.45
N GLU A 74 -4.31 -0.97 -6.20
CA GLU A 74 -5.33 0.06 -5.95
C GLU A 74 -5.91 -0.02 -4.55
N ARG A 75 -6.23 -1.24 -4.08
CA ARG A 75 -6.72 -1.48 -2.72
C ARG A 75 -5.69 -1.04 -1.67
N HIS A 76 -4.41 -1.39 -1.84
CA HIS A 76 -3.35 -1.00 -0.90
C HIS A 76 -3.17 0.52 -0.84
N VAL A 77 -3.12 1.19 -1.99
CA VAL A 77 -3.02 2.66 -2.04
C VAL A 77 -4.23 3.31 -1.37
N SER A 78 -5.45 2.85 -1.66
CA SER A 78 -6.68 3.39 -1.07
C SER A 78 -6.75 3.17 0.45
N LEU A 79 -6.26 2.05 0.97
CA LEU A 79 -6.17 1.80 2.40
C LEU A 79 -5.17 2.75 3.07
N ALA A 80 -4.00 2.95 2.46
CA ALA A 80 -3.00 3.90 2.94
C ALA A 80 -3.53 5.34 2.94
N GLU A 81 -4.18 5.77 1.86
CA GLU A 81 -4.82 7.09 1.76
C GLU A 81 -5.86 7.30 2.86
N SER A 82 -6.73 6.30 3.08
CA SER A 82 -7.78 6.37 4.10
C SER A 82 -7.22 6.39 5.53
N ALA A 83 -6.18 5.61 5.80
CA ALA A 83 -5.52 5.59 7.09
C ALA A 83 -4.82 6.93 7.39
N LEU A 84 -4.08 7.46 6.42
CA LEU A 84 -3.35 8.71 6.55
C LEU A 84 -4.26 9.93 6.52
N ALA A 85 -5.39 9.90 5.81
CA ALA A 85 -6.33 11.02 5.77
C ALA A 85 -6.83 11.39 7.18
N ARG A 86 -7.10 10.41 8.04
CA ARG A 86 -7.49 10.65 9.44
C ARG A 86 -6.35 11.23 10.28
N ALA A 87 -5.12 10.75 10.07
CA ALA A 87 -3.95 11.22 10.81
C ALA A 87 -3.42 12.58 10.32
N LEU A 88 -3.72 12.94 9.07
CA LEU A 88 -3.38 14.24 8.48
C LEU A 88 -4.39 15.33 8.87
N SER A 89 -5.50 14.99 9.55
CA SER A 89 -6.41 16.01 10.10
C SER A 89 -5.70 16.85 11.16
N SER A 90 -6.16 18.09 11.34
CA SER A 90 -5.52 19.09 12.22
C SER A 90 -5.44 18.67 13.68
N ASP A 91 -6.33 17.76 14.12
CA ASP A 91 -6.48 17.40 15.54
C ASP A 91 -5.61 16.21 15.97
N ALA A 92 -5.00 15.50 15.03
CA ALA A 92 -4.12 14.38 15.36
C ALA A 92 -2.76 14.90 15.85
N ASP A 93 -2.26 14.37 16.96
CA ASP A 93 -0.92 14.67 17.45
C ASP A 93 0.18 14.09 16.53
N THR A 94 1.41 14.56 16.73
CA THR A 94 2.56 14.14 15.90
C THR A 94 2.84 12.64 16.05
N ARG A 95 2.67 12.06 17.23
CA ARG A 95 2.84 10.62 17.48
C ARG A 95 1.82 9.81 16.70
N THR A 96 0.56 10.21 16.72
CA THR A 96 -0.54 9.57 15.97
C THR A 96 -0.25 9.59 14.47
N LEU A 97 0.20 10.74 13.93
CA LEU A 97 0.57 10.85 12.51
C LEU A 97 1.74 9.92 12.15
N LEU A 98 2.82 9.95 12.90
CA LEU A 98 4.00 9.10 12.64
C LEU A 98 3.66 7.62 12.75
N THR A 99 2.83 7.23 13.72
CA THR A 99 2.35 5.85 13.86
C THR A 99 1.51 5.41 12.67
N ALA A 100 0.64 6.28 12.16
CA ALA A 100 -0.17 6.01 10.96
C ALA A 100 0.71 5.88 9.70
N ILE A 101 1.73 6.73 9.56
CA ILE A 101 2.72 6.64 8.47
C ILE A 101 3.44 5.29 8.53
N GLN A 102 3.94 4.91 9.70
CA GLN A 102 4.63 3.64 9.92
C GLN A 102 3.73 2.44 9.56
N ALA A 103 2.48 2.44 10.02
CA ALA A 103 1.51 1.40 9.72
C ALA A 103 1.19 1.31 8.21
N ALA A 104 1.01 2.45 7.54
CA ALA A 104 0.75 2.49 6.10
C ALA A 104 1.93 1.93 5.28
N ILE A 105 3.16 2.23 5.69
CA ILE A 105 4.38 1.72 5.05
C ILE A 105 4.50 0.22 5.25
N LEU A 106 4.32 -0.28 6.47
CA LEU A 106 4.33 -1.73 6.74
C LEU A 106 3.27 -2.47 5.95
N GLU A 107 2.07 -1.91 5.83
CA GLU A 107 1.01 -2.51 5.03
C GLU A 107 1.38 -2.54 3.55
N SER A 108 2.01 -1.48 3.03
CA SER A 108 2.49 -1.45 1.64
C SER A 108 3.53 -2.53 1.34
N GLN A 109 4.38 -2.89 2.30
CA GLN A 109 5.38 -3.95 2.16
C GLN A 109 4.77 -5.36 2.07
N ARG A 110 3.52 -5.53 2.48
CA ARG A 110 2.78 -6.78 2.27
C ARG A 110 2.40 -7.01 0.81
N PHE A 111 2.48 -5.96 -0.01
CA PHE A 111 2.29 -6.08 -1.44
C PHE A 111 3.56 -6.69 -2.06
N PRO A 112 3.43 -7.76 -2.86
CA PRO A 112 4.62 -8.44 -3.40
C PRO A 112 5.44 -7.50 -4.27
N SER A 113 6.72 -7.33 -3.96
CA SER A 113 7.64 -6.41 -4.69
C SER A 113 7.71 -6.70 -6.19
N HIS A 114 7.65 -7.98 -6.59
CA HIS A 114 7.61 -8.38 -7.99
C HIS A 114 6.28 -8.02 -8.69
N ALA A 115 5.20 -7.78 -7.94
CA ALA A 115 3.94 -7.30 -8.51
C ALA A 115 4.03 -5.82 -8.91
N VAL A 116 4.89 -5.04 -8.25
CA VAL A 116 5.17 -3.65 -8.63
C VAL A 116 5.71 -3.60 -10.06
N ALA A 117 6.70 -4.43 -10.38
CA ALA A 117 7.28 -4.51 -11.74
C ALA A 117 6.21 -4.82 -12.81
N LEU A 118 5.22 -5.68 -12.48
CA LEU A 118 4.12 -5.99 -13.41
C LEU A 118 3.16 -4.84 -13.64
N ILE A 119 2.99 -3.99 -12.63
CA ILE A 119 2.15 -2.79 -12.73
C ILE A 119 2.89 -1.72 -13.53
N GLU A 120 4.22 -1.63 -13.36
CA GLU A 120 5.07 -0.72 -14.14
C GLU A 120 5.04 -1.01 -15.64
N ASP A 121 4.88 -2.28 -16.04
CA ASP A 121 4.65 -2.67 -17.45
C ASP A 121 3.27 -2.22 -18.00
N VAL A 122 2.41 -1.60 -17.17
CA VAL A 122 1.13 -1.00 -17.60
C VAL A 122 1.23 0.51 -17.48
N PRO A 123 1.68 1.23 -18.51
CA PRO A 123 2.08 2.63 -18.40
C PRO A 123 1.03 3.54 -17.77
N GLN A 124 -0.25 3.36 -18.14
CA GLN A 124 -1.34 4.22 -17.67
C GLN A 124 -1.70 3.98 -16.19
N ILE A 125 -1.85 2.73 -15.77
CA ILE A 125 -2.23 2.38 -14.38
C ILE A 125 -1.05 2.58 -13.44
N GLY A 126 0.16 2.19 -13.89
CA GLY A 126 1.37 2.39 -13.10
C GLY A 126 1.68 3.86 -12.85
N SER A 127 1.43 4.76 -13.82
CA SER A 127 1.59 6.21 -13.61
C SER A 127 0.58 6.75 -12.60
N GLU A 128 -0.71 6.43 -12.75
CA GLU A 128 -1.75 6.89 -11.84
C GLU A 128 -1.51 6.47 -10.38
N LEU A 129 -1.15 5.21 -10.14
CA LEU A 129 -0.83 4.73 -8.80
C LEU A 129 0.43 5.40 -8.23
N ARG A 130 1.48 5.60 -9.05
CA ARG A 130 2.68 6.33 -8.63
C ARG A 130 2.36 7.78 -8.29
N ASP A 131 1.53 8.46 -9.09
CA ASP A 131 1.13 9.84 -8.85
C ASP A 131 0.35 9.98 -7.55
N ARG A 132 -0.55 9.04 -7.24
CA ARG A 132 -1.29 9.00 -5.97
C ARG A 132 -0.35 8.79 -4.78
N VAL A 133 0.58 7.86 -4.86
CA VAL A 133 1.58 7.61 -3.80
C VAL A 133 2.49 8.82 -3.63
N ALA A 134 2.93 9.46 -4.72
CA ALA A 134 3.75 10.66 -4.66
C ALA A 134 2.99 11.83 -4.02
N ALA A 135 1.73 12.05 -4.40
CA ALA A 135 0.88 13.08 -3.81
C ALA A 135 0.68 12.85 -2.29
N LEU A 136 0.47 11.59 -1.87
CA LEU A 136 0.35 11.23 -0.47
C LEU A 136 1.64 11.54 0.30
N ARG A 137 2.80 11.18 -0.25
CA ARG A 137 4.11 11.49 0.34
C ARG A 137 4.34 13.00 0.48
N ILE A 138 3.99 13.78 -0.53
CA ILE A 138 4.10 15.25 -0.48
C ILE A 138 3.24 15.80 0.65
N ARG A 139 2.00 15.38 0.78
CA ARG A 139 1.09 15.83 1.86
C ARG A 139 1.63 15.47 3.24
N VAL A 140 2.12 14.27 3.43
CA VAL A 140 2.73 13.81 4.70
C VAL A 140 3.92 14.70 5.05
N LEU A 141 4.86 14.90 4.12
CA LEU A 141 6.05 15.71 4.35
C LEU A 141 5.70 17.17 4.64
N ALA A 142 4.74 17.77 3.92
CA ALA A 142 4.27 19.12 4.17
C ALA A 142 3.65 19.26 5.58
N THR A 143 2.87 18.28 6.02
CA THR A 143 2.29 18.30 7.37
C THR A 143 3.36 18.16 8.46
N LEU A 144 4.35 17.29 8.29
CA LEU A 144 5.45 17.16 9.25
C LEU A 144 6.31 18.43 9.29
N GLN A 145 6.56 19.06 8.14
CA GLN A 145 7.28 20.32 8.06
C GLN A 145 6.53 21.45 8.79
N ALA A 146 5.23 21.61 8.53
CA ALA A 146 4.41 22.61 9.20
C ALA A 146 4.39 22.43 10.73
N ARG A 147 4.41 21.19 11.22
CA ARG A 147 4.52 20.92 12.67
C ARG A 147 5.86 21.37 13.24
N ALA A 148 6.96 21.10 12.53
CA ALA A 148 8.28 21.58 12.94
C ALA A 148 8.38 23.11 12.93
N GLU A 149 7.79 23.77 11.93
CA GLU A 149 7.69 25.24 11.85
C GLU A 149 6.89 25.82 13.03
N ASN A 150 5.72 25.23 13.32
CA ASN A 150 4.87 25.66 14.43
C ASN A 150 5.53 25.45 15.81
N ALA A 151 6.42 24.48 15.93
CA ALA A 151 7.23 24.24 17.11
C ALA A 151 8.47 25.14 17.19
N GLY A 152 8.70 26.01 16.21
CA GLY A 152 9.85 26.94 16.16
C GLY A 152 11.19 26.25 15.94
N LEU A 153 11.19 25.06 15.30
CA LEU A 153 12.41 24.28 15.11
C LEU A 153 13.19 24.74 13.88
N ASP A 154 14.53 24.77 14.01
CA ASP A 154 15.41 25.03 12.89
C ASP A 154 15.33 23.92 11.83
N GLU A 155 15.53 24.27 10.56
CA GLU A 155 15.56 23.36 9.40
C GLU A 155 14.31 22.44 9.29
N PRO A 156 13.08 22.97 9.34
CA PRO A 156 11.84 22.19 9.44
C PRO A 156 11.68 21.17 8.31
N ALA A 157 12.08 21.49 7.08
CA ALA A 157 12.03 20.58 5.95
C ALA A 157 13.00 19.40 6.09
N LEU A 158 14.19 19.61 6.65
CA LEU A 158 15.15 18.53 6.91
C LEU A 158 14.65 17.63 8.03
N ARG A 159 14.11 18.20 9.11
CA ARG A 159 13.51 17.46 10.22
C ARG A 159 12.33 16.60 9.78
N ALA A 160 11.44 17.15 8.96
CA ALA A 160 10.32 16.40 8.39
C ALA A 160 10.80 15.18 7.57
N ARG A 161 11.80 15.37 6.71
CA ARG A 161 12.38 14.27 5.93
C ARG A 161 13.06 13.22 6.82
N ALA A 162 13.80 13.63 7.85
CA ALA A 162 14.45 12.73 8.78
C ALA A 162 13.43 11.91 9.59
N ALA A 163 12.36 12.54 10.07
CA ALA A 163 11.27 11.85 10.79
C ALA A 163 10.54 10.84 9.87
N PHE A 164 10.25 11.24 8.62
CA PHE A 164 9.63 10.36 7.64
C PHE A 164 10.52 9.15 7.31
N ALA A 165 11.84 9.39 7.11
CA ALA A 165 12.79 8.32 6.83
C ALA A 165 12.90 7.35 8.02
N ALA A 166 12.92 7.84 9.26
CA ALA A 166 12.99 7.01 10.45
C ALA A 166 11.81 6.04 10.57
N VAL A 167 10.58 6.53 10.41
CA VAL A 167 9.39 5.66 10.48
C VAL A 167 9.14 4.87 9.21
N GLY A 168 9.66 5.29 8.07
CA GLY A 168 9.46 4.68 6.76
C GLY A 168 10.56 3.70 6.40
N GLU A 169 11.70 4.22 5.99
CA GLU A 169 12.80 3.42 5.43
C GLU A 169 13.39 2.45 6.44
N LEU A 170 13.64 2.92 7.69
CA LEU A 170 14.19 2.05 8.73
C LEU A 170 13.21 0.95 9.14
N THR A 171 11.91 1.26 9.22
CA THR A 171 10.89 0.25 9.53
C THR A 171 10.75 -0.77 8.40
N SER A 172 10.77 -0.33 7.15
CA SER A 172 10.75 -1.23 5.99
C SER A 172 11.95 -2.17 6.00
N ARG A 173 13.12 -1.64 6.27
CA ARG A 173 14.36 -2.40 6.32
C ARG A 173 14.34 -3.44 7.45
N ALA A 174 13.94 -3.03 8.66
CA ALA A 174 13.84 -3.92 9.82
C ALA A 174 12.86 -5.09 9.59
N MET A 175 11.80 -4.88 8.83
CA MET A 175 10.85 -5.93 8.49
C MET A 175 11.49 -7.11 7.72
N TYR A 176 12.52 -6.84 6.91
CA TYR A 176 13.22 -7.87 6.12
C TYR A 176 14.47 -8.39 6.79
N GLU A 177 15.24 -7.53 7.44
CA GLU A 177 16.54 -7.88 8.02
C GLU A 177 16.42 -8.44 9.44
N GLU A 178 15.47 -7.94 10.23
CA GLU A 178 15.31 -8.27 11.65
C GLU A 178 13.84 -8.47 12.04
N PRO A 179 13.10 -9.38 11.40
CA PRO A 179 11.66 -9.52 11.59
C PRO A 179 11.28 -9.90 13.05
N GLU A 180 12.15 -10.62 13.78
CA GLU A 180 11.92 -10.97 15.17
C GLU A 180 12.05 -9.79 16.13
N GLN A 181 12.74 -8.72 15.72
CA GLN A 181 12.90 -7.49 16.50
C GLN A 181 11.98 -6.35 16.02
N LEU A 182 11.16 -6.59 15.02
CA LEU A 182 10.40 -5.55 14.33
C LEU A 182 9.59 -4.67 15.28
N ASP A 183 8.88 -5.26 16.26
CA ASP A 183 8.05 -4.47 17.17
C ASP A 183 8.88 -3.57 18.10
N ARG A 184 10.04 -4.01 18.53
CA ARG A 184 10.99 -3.20 19.31
C ARG A 184 11.56 -2.07 18.46
N LEU A 185 12.00 -2.39 17.23
CA LEU A 185 12.59 -1.41 16.33
C LEU A 185 11.59 -0.35 15.89
N LYS A 186 10.33 -0.72 15.65
CA LYS A 186 9.24 0.23 15.37
C LYS A 186 9.11 1.29 16.45
N GLN A 187 9.17 0.92 17.72
CA GLN A 187 9.08 1.87 18.84
C GLN A 187 10.30 2.77 18.90
N GLN A 188 11.50 2.23 18.66
CA GLN A 188 12.73 3.03 18.61
C GLN A 188 12.73 4.03 17.45
N PHE A 189 12.31 3.62 16.26
CA PHE A 189 12.23 4.50 15.11
C PHE A 189 11.14 5.58 15.26
N LEU A 190 10.03 5.24 15.91
CA LEU A 190 9.01 6.22 16.27
C LEU A 190 9.56 7.27 17.26
N ALA A 191 10.27 6.83 18.30
CA ALA A 191 10.90 7.74 19.28
C ALA A 191 11.94 8.65 18.60
N MET A 192 12.76 8.08 17.71
CA MET A 192 13.73 8.85 16.93
C MET A 192 13.08 9.86 16.00
N ALA A 193 11.96 9.52 15.37
CA ALA A 193 11.22 10.44 14.52
C ALA A 193 10.58 11.58 15.32
N LEU A 194 10.00 11.28 16.50
CA LEU A 194 9.45 12.28 17.41
C LEU A 194 10.51 13.29 17.84
N SER A 195 11.69 12.83 18.26
CA SER A 195 12.81 13.73 18.67
C SER A 195 13.30 14.68 17.57
N ARG A 196 12.87 14.51 16.32
CA ARG A 196 13.17 15.45 15.23
C ARG A 196 12.11 16.55 15.07
N LEU A 197 10.95 16.37 15.70
CA LEU A 197 9.77 17.24 15.54
C LEU A 197 9.34 17.89 16.88
N GLU A 198 10.03 17.58 17.95
CA GLU A 198 9.99 18.17 19.29
C GLU A 198 11.33 18.92 19.54
#